data_6aab9c7d01fde7b6b986841b5f4a8bbd
#
_entry.id   6aab9c7d01fde7b6b986841b5f4a8bbd
#
_cell.length_a   1.000
_cell.length_b   1.000
_cell.length_c   1.000
_cell.angle_alpha   90.00
_cell.angle_beta   90.00
_cell.angle_gamma   90.00
#
_symmetry.space_group_name_H-M   'P 1'
#
loop_
_entity.id
_entity.type
_entity.pdbx_description
1 polymer ?
#
loop_
_entity_poly.entity_id
_entity_poly.type
_entity_poly.pdbx_seq_one_letter_code
_entity_poly.pdbx_strand_id
1 'polypeptide(L)'
;MRPSNFIFKEGRLFLENISVEKIAQEIPTPFYLYSEASLEASCKAYTSNMDSSDLVCYSVKANNNLNILKTFVSQGLGFDVVSGGELQKVIKAGADPKKIVFSGVGKTTSELKLASDLEIYSINVESAFELKNIINLETKPRISFRINPDMEGDTHPYIETGKADCKFGMSEKDA
;
A
#
# COMPACT_ATOMS: atom_id res chain seq x y z
N MET A 1 13.89 -18.09 3.57
CA MET A 1 13.32 -17.70 4.88
C MET A 1 13.82 -16.28 5.18
N ARG A 2 12.95 -15.29 5.36
CA ARG A 2 13.38 -13.91 5.70
C ARG A 2 14.03 -13.93 7.07
N PRO A 3 15.17 -13.26 7.31
CA PRO A 3 15.79 -13.21 8.63
C PRO A 3 14.81 -12.54 9.59
N SER A 4 14.38 -13.27 10.61
CA SER A 4 13.65 -12.69 11.72
C SER A 4 14.66 -12.02 12.64
N ASN A 5 14.54 -10.71 12.86
CA ASN A 5 15.36 -10.00 13.83
C ASN A 5 14.89 -10.22 15.28
N PHE A 6 13.88 -11.10 15.47
CA PHE A 6 13.49 -11.62 16.77
C PHE A 6 14.36 -12.84 17.09
N ILE A 7 15.10 -12.78 18.21
CA ILE A 7 16.02 -13.83 18.64
C ILE A 7 15.85 -14.11 20.13
N PHE A 8 15.97 -15.39 20.52
CA PHE A 8 16.07 -15.78 21.91
C PHE A 8 17.55 -15.88 22.32
N LYS A 9 17.91 -15.17 23.39
CA LYS A 9 19.22 -15.27 24.06
C LYS A 9 18.96 -15.55 25.54
N GLU A 10 19.51 -16.65 26.04
CA GLU A 10 19.40 -17.05 27.47
C GLU A 10 17.95 -17.05 27.99
N GLY A 11 17.01 -17.56 27.16
CA GLY A 11 15.58 -17.63 27.50
C GLY A 11 14.79 -16.31 27.39
N ARG A 12 15.44 -15.24 26.99
CA ARG A 12 14.80 -13.90 26.79
C ARG A 12 14.66 -13.55 25.33
N LEU A 13 13.53 -12.90 24.98
CA LEU A 13 13.25 -12.45 23.61
C LEU A 13 13.86 -11.06 23.38
N PHE A 14 14.59 -10.94 22.28
CA PHE A 14 15.15 -9.69 21.78
C PHE A 14 14.60 -9.37 20.41
N LEU A 15 14.39 -8.10 20.15
CA LEU A 15 14.25 -7.56 18.81
C LEU A 15 15.51 -6.78 18.49
N GLU A 16 16.24 -7.23 17.46
CA GLU A 16 17.58 -6.72 17.15
C GLU A 16 18.50 -6.85 18.38
N ASN A 17 18.85 -5.73 19.02
CA ASN A 17 19.69 -5.73 20.22
C ASN A 17 18.93 -5.29 21.49
N ILE A 18 17.61 -5.13 21.43
CA ILE A 18 16.80 -4.62 22.54
C ILE A 18 15.97 -5.76 23.14
N SER A 19 16.02 -5.95 24.46
CA SER A 19 15.14 -6.89 25.15
C SER A 19 13.69 -6.46 25.06
N VAL A 20 12.81 -7.37 24.63
CA VAL A 20 11.36 -7.12 24.58
C VAL A 20 10.78 -6.87 25.97
N GLU A 21 11.32 -7.51 27.02
CA GLU A 21 10.96 -7.25 28.43
C GLU A 21 11.21 -5.78 28.80
N LYS A 22 12.37 -5.23 28.38
CA LYS A 22 12.70 -3.83 28.65
C LYS A 22 11.73 -2.89 27.96
N ILE A 23 11.34 -3.18 26.71
CA ILE A 23 10.30 -2.40 26.00
C ILE A 23 8.97 -2.46 26.74
N ALA A 24 8.57 -3.65 27.22
CA ALA A 24 7.33 -3.85 27.96
C ALA A 24 7.29 -3.16 29.34
N GLN A 25 8.44 -2.81 29.90
CA GLN A 25 8.52 -1.98 31.13
C GLN A 25 8.26 -0.49 30.84
N GLU A 26 8.59 -0.03 29.62
CA GLU A 26 8.44 1.37 29.22
C GLU A 26 7.10 1.65 28.50
N ILE A 27 6.58 0.65 27.78
CA ILE A 27 5.36 0.76 26.97
C ILE A 27 4.34 -0.26 27.47
N PRO A 28 3.10 0.18 27.84
CA PRO A 28 2.06 -0.75 28.28
C PRO A 28 1.72 -1.81 27.22
N THR A 29 1.59 -3.06 27.67
CA THR A 29 1.07 -4.15 26.82
C THR A 29 -0.45 -4.14 26.77
N PRO A 30 -1.09 -4.59 25.66
CA PRO A 30 -0.47 -5.15 24.46
C PRO A 30 0.04 -4.07 23.48
N PHE A 31 1.09 -4.37 22.71
CA PHE A 31 1.60 -3.49 21.65
C PHE A 31 2.10 -4.32 20.45
N TYR A 32 2.14 -3.68 19.27
CA TYR A 32 2.83 -4.21 18.10
C TYR A 32 4.27 -3.71 18.06
N LEU A 33 5.19 -4.62 17.74
CA LEU A 33 6.62 -4.31 17.66
C LEU A 33 7.14 -4.67 16.26
N TYR A 34 7.80 -3.71 15.60
CA TYR A 34 8.35 -3.84 14.26
C TYR A 34 9.86 -3.61 14.29
N SER A 35 10.60 -4.41 13.52
CA SER A 35 12.03 -4.21 13.27
C SER A 35 12.21 -3.38 12.00
N GLU A 36 12.89 -2.25 12.12
CA GLU A 36 13.25 -1.41 10.96
C GLU A 36 14.15 -2.18 10.00
N ALA A 37 15.16 -2.87 10.50
CA ALA A 37 16.04 -3.71 9.70
C ALA A 37 15.30 -4.82 8.94
N SER A 38 14.23 -5.40 9.52
CA SER A 38 13.39 -6.39 8.83
C SER A 38 12.56 -5.75 7.71
N LEU A 39 12.04 -4.53 7.92
CA LEU A 39 11.33 -3.77 6.88
C LEU A 39 12.26 -3.45 5.71
N GLU A 40 13.44 -2.90 5.99
CA GLU A 40 14.45 -2.60 4.96
C GLU A 40 14.90 -3.84 4.19
N ALA A 41 15.18 -4.94 4.90
CA ALA A 41 15.55 -6.20 4.25
C ALA A 41 14.44 -6.72 3.32
N SER A 42 13.17 -6.53 3.73
CA SER A 42 12.03 -6.87 2.88
C SER A 42 11.96 -6.00 1.63
N CYS A 43 12.17 -4.69 1.75
CA CYS A 43 12.23 -3.78 0.60
C CYS A 43 13.32 -4.21 -0.38
N LYS A 44 14.55 -4.43 0.13
CA LYS A 44 15.70 -4.88 -0.68
C LYS A 44 15.44 -6.19 -1.42
N ALA A 45 14.73 -7.14 -0.78
CA ALA A 45 14.39 -8.42 -1.41
C ALA A 45 13.52 -8.25 -2.67
N TYR A 46 12.68 -7.22 -2.74
CA TYR A 46 11.90 -6.90 -3.94
C TYR A 46 12.67 -6.03 -4.94
N THR A 47 13.42 -5.04 -4.44
CA THR A 47 14.03 -4.03 -5.33
C THR A 47 15.39 -4.44 -5.91
N SER A 48 16.10 -5.40 -5.30
CA SER A 48 17.46 -5.78 -5.72
C SER A 48 17.56 -6.42 -7.11
N ASN A 49 16.45 -6.92 -7.65
CA ASN A 49 16.39 -7.58 -8.96
C ASN A 49 15.49 -6.83 -9.95
N MET A 50 15.21 -5.56 -9.70
CA MET A 50 14.33 -4.75 -10.55
C MET A 50 15.15 -3.87 -11.48
N ASP A 51 14.59 -3.60 -12.65
CA ASP A 51 15.12 -2.61 -13.57
C ASP A 51 14.79 -1.19 -13.10
N SER A 52 15.52 -0.20 -13.59
CA SER A 52 15.31 1.21 -13.22
C SER A 52 13.94 1.77 -13.63
N SER A 53 13.22 1.10 -14.53
CA SER A 53 11.86 1.43 -14.98
C SER A 53 10.77 0.86 -14.09
N ASP A 54 11.11 -0.09 -13.20
CA ASP A 54 10.13 -0.77 -12.36
C ASP A 54 9.82 0.01 -11.10
N LEU A 55 8.61 -0.13 -10.59
CA LEU A 55 8.15 0.51 -9.37
C LEU A 55 7.50 -0.50 -8.43
N VAL A 56 8.08 -0.69 -7.24
CA VAL A 56 7.43 -1.42 -6.16
C VAL A 56 6.58 -0.46 -5.36
N CYS A 57 5.28 -0.74 -5.27
CA CYS A 57 4.35 0.03 -4.45
C CYS A 57 3.97 -0.76 -3.19
N TYR A 58 4.17 -0.15 -2.03
CA TYR A 58 3.68 -0.69 -0.76
C TYR A 58 2.18 -0.40 -0.60
N SER A 59 1.40 -1.44 -0.33
CA SER A 59 -0.04 -1.29 -0.09
C SER A 59 -0.30 -0.79 1.33
N VAL A 60 -0.71 0.47 1.46
CA VAL A 60 -0.83 1.21 2.74
C VAL A 60 -1.86 0.61 3.68
N LYS A 61 -2.89 -0.05 3.14
CA LYS A 61 -3.92 -0.77 3.93
C LYS A 61 -3.34 -1.85 4.85
N ALA A 62 -2.15 -2.38 4.57
CA ALA A 62 -1.49 -3.37 5.42
C ALA A 62 -1.02 -2.76 6.76
N ASN A 63 -0.42 -1.56 6.72
CA ASN A 63 -0.09 -0.78 7.90
C ASN A 63 0.18 0.69 7.51
N ASN A 64 -0.65 1.58 8.00
CA ASN A 64 -0.56 3.01 7.71
C ASN A 64 0.16 3.83 8.80
N ASN A 65 0.97 3.20 9.66
CA ASN A 65 1.79 3.90 10.64
C ASN A 65 2.80 4.80 9.95
N LEU A 66 2.84 6.08 10.35
CA LEU A 66 3.64 7.10 9.67
C LEU A 66 5.15 6.79 9.67
N ASN A 67 5.68 6.18 10.74
CA ASN A 67 7.09 5.83 10.81
C ASN A 67 7.44 4.67 9.84
N ILE A 68 6.55 3.67 9.73
CA ILE A 68 6.69 2.59 8.74
C ILE A 68 6.68 3.18 7.31
N LEU A 69 5.75 4.10 7.03
CA LEU A 69 5.68 4.76 5.72
C LEU A 69 6.96 5.55 5.43
N LYS A 70 7.53 6.26 6.43
CA LYS A 70 8.82 6.97 6.28
C LYS A 70 9.97 6.01 5.97
N THR A 71 10.03 4.85 6.64
CA THR A 71 11.03 3.83 6.31
C THR A 71 10.91 3.38 4.86
N PHE A 72 9.69 3.15 4.35
CA PHE A 72 9.49 2.78 2.95
C PHE A 72 9.81 3.92 1.97
N VAL A 73 9.53 5.17 2.33
CA VAL A 73 9.96 6.35 1.55
C VAL A 73 11.49 6.38 1.44
N SER A 74 12.22 6.19 2.55
CA SER A 74 13.69 6.18 2.55
C SER A 74 14.30 5.05 1.71
N GLN A 75 13.56 3.95 1.50
CA GLN A 75 13.94 2.84 0.62
C GLN A 75 13.52 3.07 -0.85
N GLY A 76 12.93 4.23 -1.17
CA GLY A 76 12.58 4.62 -2.53
C GLY A 76 11.33 3.96 -3.11
N LEU A 77 10.50 3.29 -2.27
CA LEU A 77 9.27 2.65 -2.71
C LEU A 77 8.19 3.65 -3.12
N GLY A 78 7.30 3.22 -4.01
CA GLY A 78 6.00 3.82 -4.24
C GLY A 78 4.94 3.33 -3.25
N PHE A 79 3.71 3.82 -3.42
CA PHE A 79 2.59 3.48 -2.53
C PHE A 79 1.33 3.18 -3.32
N ASP A 80 0.60 2.14 -2.90
CA ASP A 80 -0.77 1.87 -3.32
C ASP A 80 -1.70 2.28 -2.18
N VAL A 81 -2.51 3.32 -2.43
CA VAL A 81 -3.45 3.89 -1.46
C VAL A 81 -4.88 3.59 -1.89
N VAL A 82 -5.80 3.46 -0.93
CA VAL A 82 -7.21 3.13 -1.18
C VAL A 82 -8.19 4.17 -0.61
N SER A 83 -7.66 5.29 -0.11
CA SER A 83 -8.47 6.42 0.38
C SER A 83 -7.67 7.73 0.36
N GLY A 84 -8.37 8.86 0.37
CA GLY A 84 -7.75 10.17 0.52
C GLY A 84 -6.99 10.33 1.84
N GLY A 85 -7.43 9.68 2.92
CA GLY A 85 -6.72 9.67 4.19
C GLY A 85 -5.37 8.95 4.11
N GLU A 86 -5.29 7.83 3.39
CA GLU A 86 -4.02 7.16 3.12
C GLU A 86 -3.12 7.98 2.20
N LEU A 87 -3.68 8.61 1.15
CA LEU A 87 -2.96 9.52 0.27
C LEU A 87 -2.30 10.66 1.07
N GLN A 88 -3.06 11.33 1.94
CA GLN A 88 -2.52 12.38 2.79
C GLN A 88 -1.42 11.88 3.73
N LYS A 89 -1.55 10.64 4.27
CA LYS A 89 -0.53 10.05 5.14
C LYS A 89 0.79 9.79 4.41
N VAL A 90 0.75 9.24 3.19
CA VAL A 90 1.98 8.97 2.43
C VAL A 90 2.66 10.27 1.99
N ILE A 91 1.89 11.29 1.61
CA ILE A 91 2.43 12.64 1.34
C ILE A 91 3.10 13.21 2.59
N LYS A 92 2.45 13.11 3.77
CA LYS A 92 3.02 13.54 5.04
C LYS A 92 4.29 12.76 5.42
N ALA A 93 4.39 11.50 5.00
CA ALA A 93 5.60 10.70 5.18
C ALA A 93 6.76 11.11 4.26
N GLY A 94 6.50 11.95 3.23
CA GLY A 94 7.49 12.42 2.26
C GLY A 94 7.52 11.60 0.97
N ALA A 95 6.45 10.86 0.65
CA ALA A 95 6.35 10.10 -0.59
C ALA A 95 6.35 11.04 -1.81
N ASP A 96 7.04 10.62 -2.87
CA ASP A 96 6.97 11.25 -4.18
C ASP A 96 5.59 10.96 -4.80
N PRO A 97 4.76 11.98 -5.11
CA PRO A 97 3.47 11.78 -5.75
C PRO A 97 3.56 10.96 -7.04
N LYS A 98 4.64 11.12 -7.82
CA LYS A 98 4.86 10.37 -9.06
C LYS A 98 5.09 8.85 -8.85
N LYS A 99 5.12 8.39 -7.61
CA LYS A 99 5.23 6.99 -7.22
C LYS A 99 4.00 6.48 -6.45
N ILE A 100 2.87 7.21 -6.53
CA ILE A 100 1.63 6.84 -5.82
C ILE A 100 0.58 6.36 -6.83
N VAL A 101 0.00 5.21 -6.54
CA VAL A 101 -1.15 4.63 -7.25
C VAL A 101 -2.37 4.68 -6.33
N PHE A 102 -3.52 5.11 -6.85
CA PHE A 102 -4.75 5.18 -6.07
C PHE A 102 -5.76 4.14 -6.55
N SER A 103 -5.95 3.10 -5.74
CA SER A 103 -6.87 1.97 -5.97
C SER A 103 -8.15 2.11 -5.13
N GLY A 104 -9.08 1.17 -5.27
CA GLY A 104 -10.28 1.06 -4.44
C GLY A 104 -11.57 1.55 -5.10
N VAL A 105 -12.69 0.95 -4.69
CA VAL A 105 -14.01 1.07 -5.34
C VAL A 105 -14.85 2.27 -4.90
N GLY A 106 -14.42 2.99 -3.87
CA GLY A 106 -15.25 4.04 -3.23
C GLY A 106 -14.65 5.44 -3.26
N LYS A 107 -13.81 5.76 -4.26
CA LYS A 107 -13.19 7.08 -4.37
C LYS A 107 -14.25 8.17 -4.57
N THR A 108 -14.26 9.15 -3.69
CA THR A 108 -15.11 10.33 -3.80
C THR A 108 -14.55 11.33 -4.83
N THR A 109 -15.39 12.23 -5.33
CA THR A 109 -14.95 13.29 -6.25
C THR A 109 -13.85 14.18 -5.63
N SER A 110 -13.93 14.46 -4.33
CA SER A 110 -12.89 15.23 -3.62
C SER A 110 -11.56 14.50 -3.52
N GLU A 111 -11.57 13.17 -3.33
CA GLU A 111 -10.36 12.35 -3.32
C GLU A 111 -9.74 12.23 -4.72
N LEU A 112 -10.57 12.06 -5.75
CA LEU A 112 -10.13 12.06 -7.15
C LEU A 112 -9.50 13.41 -7.53
N LYS A 113 -10.12 14.53 -7.11
CA LYS A 113 -9.57 15.86 -7.32
C LYS A 113 -8.22 16.03 -6.62
N LEU A 114 -8.13 15.64 -5.35
CA LEU A 114 -6.87 15.70 -4.58
C LEU A 114 -5.75 14.89 -5.28
N ALA A 115 -6.06 13.68 -5.72
CA ALA A 115 -5.10 12.84 -6.42
C ALA A 115 -4.64 13.45 -7.75
N SER A 116 -5.57 14.06 -8.49
CA SER A 116 -5.30 14.76 -9.75
C SER A 116 -4.44 16.01 -9.53
N ASP A 117 -4.78 16.84 -8.54
CA ASP A 117 -4.04 18.07 -8.20
C ASP A 117 -2.60 17.77 -7.73
N LEU A 118 -2.38 16.64 -7.06
CA LEU A 118 -1.05 16.14 -6.68
C LEU A 118 -0.30 15.49 -7.84
N GLU A 119 -0.95 15.29 -8.98
CA GLU A 119 -0.40 14.62 -10.15
C GLU A 119 0.25 13.27 -9.81
N ILE A 120 -0.45 12.41 -9.05
CA ILE A 120 0.05 11.10 -8.68
C ILE A 120 0.35 10.22 -9.90
N TYR A 121 1.04 9.09 -9.71
CA TYR A 121 1.45 8.20 -10.80
C TYR A 121 0.24 7.72 -11.62
N SER A 122 -0.81 7.17 -10.96
CA SER A 122 -2.05 6.80 -11.65
C SER A 122 -3.22 6.60 -10.67
N ILE A 123 -4.45 6.71 -11.22
CA ILE A 123 -5.68 6.31 -10.55
C ILE A 123 -6.15 5.02 -11.22
N ASN A 124 -6.35 3.96 -10.44
CA ASN A 124 -6.92 2.70 -10.89
C ASN A 124 -8.44 2.83 -10.89
N VAL A 125 -9.02 2.89 -12.09
CA VAL A 125 -10.47 3.06 -12.31
C VAL A 125 -11.15 1.71 -12.10
N GLU A 126 -12.18 1.70 -11.26
CA GLU A 126 -12.90 0.48 -10.86
C GLU A 126 -14.33 0.40 -11.45
N SER A 127 -14.81 1.49 -12.08
CA SER A 127 -16.14 1.53 -12.69
C SER A 127 -16.30 2.65 -13.72
N ALA A 128 -17.27 2.48 -14.64
CA ALA A 128 -17.65 3.52 -15.60
C ALA A 128 -18.18 4.79 -14.91
N PHE A 129 -18.81 4.69 -13.75
CA PHE A 129 -19.26 5.84 -12.97
C PHE A 129 -18.08 6.67 -12.46
N GLU A 130 -17.06 6.00 -11.93
CA GLU A 130 -15.83 6.67 -11.48
C GLU A 130 -15.12 7.36 -12.65
N LEU A 131 -15.03 6.70 -13.82
CA LEU A 131 -14.46 7.30 -15.03
C LEU A 131 -15.17 8.60 -15.41
N LYS A 132 -16.51 8.64 -15.35
CA LYS A 132 -17.28 9.87 -15.61
C LYS A 132 -16.90 11.00 -14.65
N ASN A 133 -16.69 10.70 -13.38
CA ASN A 133 -16.23 11.69 -12.40
C ASN A 133 -14.82 12.20 -12.73
N ILE A 134 -13.92 11.33 -13.15
CA ILE A 134 -12.56 11.71 -13.55
C ILE A 134 -12.57 12.58 -14.82
N ILE A 135 -13.41 12.26 -15.81
CA ILE A 135 -13.54 13.04 -17.05
C ILE A 135 -14.01 14.47 -16.75
N ASN A 136 -14.78 14.69 -15.70
CA ASN A 136 -15.28 16.01 -15.29
C ASN A 136 -14.27 16.82 -14.45
N LEU A 137 -13.10 16.26 -14.10
CA LEU A 137 -12.04 17.02 -13.42
C LEU A 137 -11.41 18.04 -14.38
N GLU A 138 -10.97 19.17 -13.86
CA GLU A 138 -10.24 20.19 -14.62
C GLU A 138 -8.89 19.65 -15.13
N THR A 139 -8.17 18.98 -14.25
CA THR A 139 -6.92 18.30 -14.58
C THR A 139 -7.21 16.84 -14.98
N LYS A 140 -6.48 16.33 -15.97
CA LYS A 140 -6.64 14.94 -16.45
C LYS A 140 -5.54 14.06 -15.87
N PRO A 141 -5.85 13.27 -14.83
CA PRO A 141 -4.86 12.37 -14.25
C PRO A 141 -4.54 11.21 -15.20
N ARG A 142 -3.39 10.60 -15.01
CA ARG A 142 -3.10 9.29 -15.61
C ARG A 142 -4.02 8.26 -14.97
N ILE A 143 -4.63 7.39 -15.76
CA ILE A 143 -5.53 6.33 -15.31
C ILE A 143 -5.06 4.97 -15.80
N SER A 144 -5.47 3.93 -15.08
CA SER A 144 -5.47 2.54 -15.53
C SER A 144 -6.80 1.89 -15.18
N PHE A 145 -7.26 0.96 -16.00
CA PHE A 145 -8.48 0.20 -15.71
C PHE A 145 -8.16 -1.06 -14.91
N ARG A 146 -8.93 -1.29 -13.86
CA ARG A 146 -8.88 -2.55 -13.14
C ARG A 146 -9.86 -3.53 -13.78
N ILE A 147 -9.32 -4.56 -14.41
CA ILE A 147 -10.12 -5.62 -15.01
C ILE A 147 -10.35 -6.72 -13.97
N ASN A 148 -11.61 -7.15 -13.84
CA ASN A 148 -11.98 -8.36 -13.13
C ASN A 148 -12.00 -9.52 -14.12
N PRO A 149 -11.11 -10.52 -14.01
CA PRO A 149 -10.99 -11.60 -14.99
C PRO A 149 -12.04 -12.69 -14.84
N ASP A 150 -12.95 -12.58 -13.85
CA ASP A 150 -13.93 -13.62 -13.50
C ASP A 150 -13.30 -15.00 -13.29
N MET A 151 -12.23 -15.04 -12.51
CA MET A 151 -11.51 -16.26 -12.18
C MET A 151 -11.69 -16.64 -10.72
N GLU A 152 -11.95 -17.91 -10.46
CA GLU A 152 -11.92 -18.47 -9.11
C GLU A 152 -10.48 -18.61 -8.63
N GLY A 153 -10.20 -18.06 -7.43
CA GLY A 153 -8.93 -18.26 -6.74
C GLY A 153 -9.06 -19.38 -5.69
N ASP A 154 -7.98 -20.11 -5.46
CA ASP A 154 -7.89 -21.03 -4.32
C ASP A 154 -7.69 -20.27 -3.01
N THR A 155 -8.71 -19.47 -2.64
CA THR A 155 -8.69 -18.59 -1.46
C THR A 155 -9.98 -18.76 -0.66
N HIS A 156 -9.97 -18.28 0.59
CA HIS A 156 -11.18 -18.27 1.40
C HIS A 156 -12.27 -17.41 0.74
N PRO A 157 -13.56 -17.86 0.68
CA PRO A 157 -14.64 -17.16 -0.04
C PRO A 157 -14.80 -15.68 0.33
N TYR A 158 -14.53 -15.30 1.59
CA TYR A 158 -14.67 -13.92 2.06
C TYR A 158 -13.54 -12.97 1.64
N ILE A 159 -12.43 -13.48 1.09
CA ILE A 159 -11.31 -12.66 0.60
C ILE A 159 -11.12 -12.76 -0.91
N GLU A 160 -12.00 -13.47 -1.59
CA GLU A 160 -11.99 -13.62 -3.03
C GLU A 160 -12.34 -12.31 -3.72
N THR A 161 -11.55 -11.90 -4.71
CA THR A 161 -11.69 -10.59 -5.38
C THR A 161 -11.78 -10.70 -6.90
N GLY A 162 -11.71 -11.91 -7.46
CA GLY A 162 -11.62 -12.16 -8.90
C GLY A 162 -12.91 -12.66 -9.56
N LYS A 163 -14.00 -12.88 -8.82
CA LYS A 163 -15.28 -13.33 -9.36
C LYS A 163 -16.11 -12.18 -9.92
N ALA A 164 -16.96 -12.47 -10.91
CA ALA A 164 -17.82 -11.48 -11.58
C ALA A 164 -18.76 -10.74 -10.63
N ASP A 165 -19.21 -11.37 -9.53
CA ASP A 165 -20.07 -10.78 -8.52
C ASP A 165 -19.31 -9.98 -7.44
N CYS A 166 -17.97 -9.98 -7.49
CA CYS A 166 -17.16 -9.15 -6.60
C CYS A 166 -17.27 -7.67 -6.95
N LYS A 167 -17.19 -6.82 -5.92
CA LYS A 167 -17.24 -5.36 -6.05
C LYS A 167 -16.05 -4.72 -6.77
N PHE A 168 -15.01 -5.48 -7.12
CA PHE A 168 -13.73 -4.96 -7.61
C PHE A 168 -13.61 -5.06 -9.12
N GLY A 169 -13.18 -3.95 -9.73
CA GLY A 169 -12.88 -3.87 -11.16
C GLY A 169 -14.11 -3.91 -12.07
N MET A 170 -13.85 -3.88 -13.36
CA MET A 170 -14.84 -3.95 -14.43
C MET A 170 -14.63 -5.22 -15.24
N SER A 171 -15.66 -5.69 -15.93
CA SER A 171 -15.48 -6.74 -16.92
C SER A 171 -14.61 -6.22 -18.09
N GLU A 172 -13.98 -7.13 -18.81
CA GLU A 172 -13.20 -6.76 -20.01
C GLU A 172 -14.05 -6.04 -21.05
N LYS A 173 -15.35 -6.33 -21.10
CA LYS A 173 -16.29 -5.68 -22.05
C LYS A 173 -16.64 -4.25 -21.66
N ASP A 174 -16.57 -3.91 -20.36
CA ASP A 174 -16.95 -2.60 -19.85
C ASP A 174 -15.76 -1.64 -19.78
N ALA A 175 -14.54 -2.15 -19.90
CA ALA A 175 -13.29 -1.40 -19.90
C ALA A 175 -12.86 -0.98 -21.30
#